data_5bb9d0701a7c920fbf7b008e8aca513c
#
_entry.id   5bb9d0701a7c920fbf7b008e8aca513c
#
_cell.length_a   1.000
_cell.length_b   1.000
_cell.length_c   1.000
_cell.angle_alpha   90.00
_cell.angle_beta   90.00
_cell.angle_gamma   90.00
#
_symmetry.space_group_name_H-M   'P 1'
#
loop_
_entity.id
_entity.type
_entity.pdbx_description
1 polymer ?
#
loop_
_entity_poly.entity_id
_entity_poly.type
_entity_poly.pdbx_seq_one_letter_code
_entity_poly.pdbx_strand_id
1 'polypeptide(L)'
;MDDTPLNTHIVASAPGTVTLPATDDSRYAGTFGLVWQDGESGRRHHGTLGAVLASDDDTVTRELTADTPPAPGAKAKVIVTVWASDPRQAVGLGYQDVTFPGELGPMPAWFVPPGNGVSTGGDGGTATDAGTVWVIQVHGLGAGRAAGLRTMPLLHDLGHPVLDITYRNDPGAPRDGSNTRHFGDTEWRDLDAAVRYARDCGATGVVLLGHSMGGGIVETYLQRAADTSAVRAVVLDSPALEYRAALGTIAAGLGVPGPVAALEAGMVGLRADVDFDDVDALAANRRSGGPEQPVLLFHGTGDTVVPYATSAGFARDWPDKVRLVTVEGAGHTGAWNADPEAYGKELAAFLAQYG
;
A
#
# COMPACT_ATOMS: atom_id res chain seq x y z
N MET A 1 9.49 13.11 -2.85
CA MET A 1 10.52 12.25 -2.22
C MET A 1 10.09 11.98 -0.81
N ASP A 2 10.20 10.74 -0.41
CA ASP A 2 9.78 10.26 0.90
C ASP A 2 10.58 10.97 2.00
N ASP A 3 9.89 11.67 2.91
CA ASP A 3 10.50 12.35 4.07
C ASP A 3 10.71 11.39 5.26
N THR A 4 10.63 10.08 5.01
CA THR A 4 10.80 9.05 6.03
C THR A 4 12.14 9.23 6.78
N PRO A 5 12.14 9.28 8.11
CA PRO A 5 13.37 9.37 8.89
C PRO A 5 14.30 8.20 8.62
N LEU A 6 15.57 8.48 8.34
CA LEU A 6 16.62 7.46 8.17
C LEU A 6 17.05 6.98 9.54
N ASN A 7 16.96 5.66 9.78
CA ASN A 7 17.15 5.05 11.11
C ASN A 7 18.34 4.08 11.19
N THR A 8 19.07 3.91 10.08
CA THR A 8 20.28 3.07 10.01
C THR A 8 21.37 3.79 9.19
N HIS A 9 22.46 3.11 8.92
CA HIS A 9 23.58 3.62 8.12
C HIS A 9 24.19 2.50 7.27
N ILE A 10 24.97 2.91 6.26
CA ILE A 10 25.74 1.99 5.42
C ILE A 10 27.04 1.65 6.14
N VAL A 11 27.30 0.38 6.41
CA VAL A 11 28.57 -0.11 6.98
C VAL A 11 29.63 -0.24 5.89
N ALA A 12 29.28 -0.89 4.79
CA ALA A 12 30.12 -1.05 3.61
C ALA A 12 29.27 -1.17 2.33
N SER A 13 29.90 -0.91 1.20
CA SER A 13 29.29 -1.06 -0.11
C SER A 13 30.33 -1.53 -1.13
N ALA A 14 29.91 -2.41 -2.04
CA ALA A 14 30.70 -2.87 -3.17
C ALA A 14 29.77 -2.99 -4.39
N PRO A 15 30.29 -3.16 -5.63
CA PRO A 15 29.43 -3.34 -6.79
C PRO A 15 28.43 -4.49 -6.59
N GLY A 16 27.13 -4.15 -6.64
CA GLY A 16 26.04 -5.12 -6.46
C GLY A 16 25.71 -5.52 -5.02
N THR A 17 26.39 -4.97 -4.00
CA THR A 17 26.16 -5.35 -2.61
C THR A 17 26.22 -4.17 -1.64
N VAL A 18 25.53 -4.31 -0.51
CA VAL A 18 25.58 -3.37 0.60
C VAL A 18 25.59 -4.13 1.93
N THR A 19 26.39 -3.65 2.89
CA THR A 19 26.41 -4.15 4.27
C THR A 19 25.75 -3.12 5.19
N LEU A 20 24.78 -3.58 5.96
CA LEU A 20 24.00 -2.81 6.91
C LEU A 20 24.22 -3.34 8.34
N PRO A 21 23.97 -2.56 9.39
CA PRO A 21 23.86 -3.10 10.76
C PRO A 21 22.80 -4.19 10.81
N ALA A 22 23.03 -5.21 11.64
CA ALA A 22 22.10 -6.30 11.85
C ALA A 22 20.89 -5.85 12.68
N THR A 23 19.75 -5.71 12.03
CA THR A 23 18.44 -5.40 12.62
C THR A 23 17.42 -6.37 12.10
N ASP A 24 16.23 -6.43 12.68
CA ASP A 24 15.14 -7.26 12.16
C ASP A 24 14.83 -6.90 10.70
N ASP A 25 14.74 -5.60 10.36
CA ASP A 25 14.51 -5.14 9.00
C ASP A 25 15.61 -5.56 8.02
N SER A 26 16.88 -5.44 8.39
CA SER A 26 18.02 -5.76 7.50
C SER A 26 18.23 -7.27 7.32
N ARG A 27 17.87 -8.07 8.34
CA ARG A 27 17.96 -9.55 8.33
C ARG A 27 16.79 -10.20 7.62
N TYR A 28 15.65 -9.52 7.53
CA TYR A 28 14.44 -10.12 6.99
C TYR A 28 14.63 -10.45 5.51
N ALA A 29 14.47 -11.73 5.16
CA ALA A 29 14.62 -12.20 3.78
C ALA A 29 13.54 -11.60 2.87
N GLY A 30 13.84 -11.48 1.57
CA GLY A 30 12.91 -10.99 0.57
C GLY A 30 13.43 -9.78 -0.20
N THR A 31 12.54 -9.06 -0.89
CA THR A 31 12.86 -7.92 -1.75
C THR A 31 12.33 -6.62 -1.15
N PHE A 32 13.24 -5.68 -0.89
CA PHE A 32 12.92 -4.41 -0.23
C PHE A 32 13.52 -3.22 -0.99
N GLY A 33 13.13 -2.02 -0.60
CA GLY A 33 13.82 -0.81 -1.00
C GLY A 33 14.89 -0.43 0.04
N LEU A 34 15.93 0.24 -0.43
CA LEU A 34 16.90 0.95 0.41
C LEU A 34 16.89 2.42 0.02
N VAL A 35 16.62 3.29 0.98
CA VAL A 35 16.79 4.74 0.81
C VAL A 35 18.03 5.16 1.58
N TRP A 36 18.90 5.96 0.96
CA TRP A 36 20.06 6.55 1.64
C TRP A 36 20.27 7.99 1.24
N GLN A 37 21.04 8.71 2.02
CA GLN A 37 21.30 10.12 1.82
C GLN A 37 22.81 10.37 1.68
N ASP A 38 23.21 11.11 0.64
CA ASP A 38 24.57 11.58 0.49
C ASP A 38 24.96 12.54 1.62
N GLY A 39 26.13 12.32 2.20
CA GLY A 39 26.62 13.14 3.30
C GLY A 39 26.87 14.62 2.95
N GLU A 40 27.29 14.91 1.71
CA GLU A 40 27.64 16.25 1.26
C GLU A 40 26.44 17.01 0.66
N SER A 41 25.66 16.37 -0.21
CA SER A 41 24.58 17.02 -0.94
C SER A 41 23.24 16.99 -0.22
N GLY A 42 23.08 16.09 0.76
CA GLY A 42 21.79 15.78 1.37
C GLY A 42 20.79 15.13 0.43
N ARG A 43 21.20 14.78 -0.80
CA ARG A 43 20.35 14.14 -1.80
C ARG A 43 19.99 12.72 -1.38
N ARG A 44 18.73 12.37 -1.51
CA ARG A 44 18.26 11.00 -1.29
C ARG A 44 18.37 10.18 -2.58
N HIS A 45 18.77 8.94 -2.40
CA HIS A 45 18.86 7.89 -3.41
C HIS A 45 17.98 6.72 -3.01
N HIS A 46 17.67 5.90 -3.99
CA HIS A 46 16.87 4.70 -3.82
C HIS A 46 17.53 3.53 -4.57
N GLY A 47 17.48 2.34 -4.00
CA GLY A 47 17.90 1.09 -4.62
C GLY A 47 17.03 -0.07 -4.16
N THR A 48 17.15 -1.19 -4.84
CA THR A 48 16.46 -2.45 -4.49
C THR A 48 17.40 -3.37 -3.75
N LEU A 49 16.99 -3.81 -2.55
CA LEU A 49 17.65 -4.85 -1.78
C LEU A 49 17.11 -6.21 -2.21
N GLY A 50 18.00 -7.11 -2.61
CA GLY A 50 17.71 -8.51 -2.91
C GLY A 50 18.06 -9.45 -1.76
N ALA A 51 18.63 -10.62 -2.10
CA ALA A 51 18.95 -11.69 -1.16
C ALA A 51 19.90 -11.27 -0.04
N VAL A 52 19.77 -11.90 1.12
CA VAL A 52 20.77 -11.88 2.17
C VAL A 52 21.92 -12.80 1.77
N LEU A 53 23.12 -12.25 1.58
CA LEU A 53 24.32 -12.97 1.15
C LEU A 53 25.16 -13.47 2.31
N ALA A 54 25.22 -12.68 3.39
CA ALA A 54 25.89 -13.02 4.63
C ALA A 54 25.22 -12.29 5.80
N SER A 55 25.27 -12.90 6.99
CA SER A 55 24.78 -12.31 8.23
C SER A 55 25.58 -12.84 9.40
N ASP A 56 26.01 -11.94 10.27
CA ASP A 56 26.60 -12.23 11.58
C ASP A 56 25.85 -11.47 12.69
N ASP A 57 26.40 -11.41 13.90
CA ASP A 57 25.72 -10.76 15.02
C ASP A 57 25.61 -9.25 14.83
N ASP A 58 26.55 -8.62 14.14
CA ASP A 58 26.67 -7.16 13.99
C ASP A 58 26.19 -6.63 12.65
N THR A 59 26.33 -7.42 11.56
CA THR A 59 26.10 -6.97 10.20
C THR A 59 25.34 -7.95 9.32
N VAL A 60 24.70 -7.40 8.29
CA VAL A 60 24.03 -8.15 7.21
C VAL A 60 24.49 -7.58 5.87
N THR A 61 24.98 -8.44 5.00
CA THR A 61 25.32 -8.10 3.60
C THR A 61 24.20 -8.61 2.69
N ARG A 62 23.69 -7.71 1.84
CA ARG A 62 22.59 -7.98 0.90
C ARG A 62 22.98 -7.61 -0.52
N GLU A 63 22.33 -8.21 -1.48
CA GLU A 63 22.34 -7.72 -2.85
C GLU A 63 21.74 -6.32 -2.92
N LEU A 64 22.33 -5.44 -3.74
CA LEU A 64 21.84 -4.10 -4.01
C LEU A 64 21.86 -3.81 -5.51
N THR A 65 20.70 -3.45 -6.05
CA THR A 65 20.58 -2.87 -7.38
C THR A 65 20.32 -1.37 -7.23
N ALA A 66 21.26 -0.56 -7.70
CA ALA A 66 21.17 0.91 -7.63
C ALA A 66 22.06 1.55 -8.70
N ASP A 67 21.63 2.70 -9.23
CA ASP A 67 22.41 3.47 -10.20
C ASP A 67 23.69 4.07 -9.59
N THR A 68 23.61 4.45 -8.31
CA THR A 68 24.75 5.01 -7.57
C THR A 68 24.89 4.22 -6.27
N PRO A 69 26.03 3.55 -6.02
CA PRO A 69 26.22 2.82 -4.77
C PRO A 69 26.32 3.80 -3.58
N PRO A 70 25.77 3.44 -2.40
CA PRO A 70 25.88 4.27 -1.21
C PRO A 70 27.32 4.31 -0.67
N ALA A 71 27.73 5.44 -0.14
CA ALA A 71 29.01 5.56 0.57
C ALA A 71 28.92 4.98 1.99
N PRO A 72 29.99 4.34 2.52
CA PRO A 72 30.05 3.96 3.94
C PRO A 72 29.79 5.17 4.85
N GLY A 73 29.01 4.97 5.91
CA GLY A 73 28.57 6.02 6.84
C GLY A 73 27.35 6.82 6.39
N ALA A 74 26.87 6.66 5.16
CA ALA A 74 25.64 7.31 4.70
C ALA A 74 24.45 6.84 5.53
N LYS A 75 23.60 7.80 5.96
CA LYS A 75 22.34 7.46 6.65
C LYS A 75 21.43 6.73 5.68
N ALA A 76 20.72 5.71 6.15
CA ALA A 76 19.89 4.86 5.33
C ALA A 76 18.62 4.36 6.06
N LYS A 77 17.71 3.75 5.30
CA LYS A 77 16.55 3.02 5.81
C LYS A 77 16.14 1.93 4.84
N VAL A 78 15.84 0.74 5.36
CA VAL A 78 15.15 -0.32 4.63
C VAL A 78 13.65 0.01 4.62
N ILE A 79 13.03 -0.07 3.44
CA ILE A 79 11.62 0.26 3.27
C ILE A 79 10.90 -0.80 2.39
N VAL A 80 9.61 -0.90 2.55
CA VAL A 80 8.78 -1.85 1.77
C VAL A 80 8.57 -1.42 0.31
N THR A 81 8.70 -0.13 0.00
CA THR A 81 8.61 0.37 -1.38
C THR A 81 9.86 -0.02 -2.15
N VAL A 82 9.73 -0.98 -3.04
CA VAL A 82 10.88 -1.58 -3.78
C VAL A 82 11.41 -0.64 -4.85
N TRP A 83 10.54 0.11 -5.51
CA TRP A 83 10.87 1.04 -6.59
C TRP A 83 10.31 2.42 -6.31
N ALA A 84 11.06 3.45 -6.69
CA ALA A 84 10.67 4.86 -6.53
C ALA A 84 10.49 5.56 -7.88
N SER A 85 9.98 4.84 -8.89
CA SER A 85 9.79 5.31 -10.26
C SER A 85 8.39 4.98 -10.78
N ASP A 86 8.14 5.26 -12.05
CA ASP A 86 6.88 4.91 -12.72
C ASP A 86 6.82 3.43 -13.16
N PRO A 87 5.66 2.91 -13.58
CA PRO A 87 5.50 1.51 -13.97
C PRO A 87 6.44 1.06 -15.10
N ARG A 88 6.79 1.95 -16.04
CA ARG A 88 7.68 1.60 -17.14
C ARG A 88 9.12 1.41 -16.69
N GLN A 89 9.59 2.32 -15.85
CA GLN A 89 10.96 2.27 -15.34
C GLN A 89 11.14 1.20 -14.27
N ALA A 90 10.13 1.01 -13.40
CA ALA A 90 10.19 0.07 -12.29
C ALA A 90 10.06 -1.39 -12.74
N VAL A 91 9.04 -1.67 -13.55
CA VAL A 91 8.59 -3.05 -13.84
C VAL A 91 8.37 -3.31 -15.34
N GLY A 92 8.78 -2.39 -16.22
CA GLY A 92 8.72 -2.56 -17.68
C GLY A 92 7.32 -2.47 -18.30
N LEU A 93 6.31 -2.07 -17.55
CA LEU A 93 4.93 -2.01 -18.03
C LEU A 93 4.62 -0.69 -18.74
N GLY A 94 3.93 -0.78 -19.86
CA GLY A 94 3.29 0.39 -20.49
C GLY A 94 2.17 0.91 -19.59
N TYR A 95 2.10 2.23 -19.44
CA TYR A 95 1.06 2.88 -18.65
C TYR A 95 0.67 4.23 -19.24
N GLN A 96 -0.42 4.78 -18.76
CA GLN A 96 -0.89 6.13 -19.05
C GLN A 96 -1.06 6.90 -17.75
N ASP A 97 -0.59 8.16 -17.73
CA ASP A 97 -1.01 9.12 -16.73
C ASP A 97 -2.41 9.57 -17.08
N VAL A 98 -3.38 9.27 -16.22
CA VAL A 98 -4.78 9.65 -16.40
C VAL A 98 -5.24 10.52 -15.24
N THR A 99 -6.38 11.18 -15.42
CA THR A 99 -7.08 11.87 -14.34
C THR A 99 -8.53 11.44 -14.29
N PHE A 100 -9.09 11.27 -13.09
CA PHE A 100 -10.51 11.06 -12.87
C PHE A 100 -11.14 12.26 -12.13
N PRO A 101 -12.43 12.55 -12.35
CA PRO A 101 -13.09 13.72 -11.77
C PRO A 101 -13.40 13.50 -10.28
N GLY A 102 -12.53 13.98 -9.38
CA GLY A 102 -12.78 14.00 -7.94
C GLY A 102 -13.54 15.24 -7.49
N GLU A 103 -14.02 15.23 -6.26
CA GLU A 103 -14.75 16.35 -5.64
C GLU A 103 -13.95 17.66 -5.63
N LEU A 104 -12.65 17.57 -5.37
CA LEU A 104 -11.75 18.73 -5.26
C LEU A 104 -11.08 19.12 -6.59
N GLY A 105 -11.32 18.36 -7.65
CA GLY A 105 -10.71 18.56 -8.97
C GLY A 105 -10.18 17.27 -9.60
N PRO A 106 -9.47 17.37 -10.73
CA PRO A 106 -8.91 16.21 -11.42
C PRO A 106 -7.90 15.46 -10.54
N MET A 107 -8.16 14.20 -10.27
CA MET A 107 -7.32 13.32 -9.43
C MET A 107 -6.37 12.51 -10.31
N PRO A 108 -5.04 12.61 -10.12
CA PRO A 108 -4.08 11.83 -10.91
C PRO A 108 -4.11 10.34 -10.57
N ALA A 109 -3.96 9.50 -11.60
CA ALA A 109 -3.78 8.06 -11.45
C ALA A 109 -2.85 7.49 -12.52
N TRP A 110 -2.29 6.32 -12.27
CA TRP A 110 -1.68 5.47 -13.30
C TRP A 110 -2.70 4.46 -13.79
N PHE A 111 -2.85 4.39 -15.09
CA PHE A 111 -3.62 3.33 -15.74
C PHE A 111 -2.67 2.38 -16.45
N VAL A 112 -2.67 1.11 -16.06
CA VAL A 112 -1.94 0.03 -16.73
C VAL A 112 -2.95 -0.86 -17.43
N PRO A 113 -2.88 -0.98 -18.78
CA PRO A 113 -3.80 -1.83 -19.54
C PRO A 113 -3.56 -3.32 -19.22
N PRO A 114 -4.51 -4.21 -19.52
CA PRO A 114 -4.34 -5.65 -19.33
C PRO A 114 -3.34 -6.25 -20.34
N GLY A 115 -2.63 -7.31 -19.94
CA GLY A 115 -1.58 -7.94 -20.74
C GLY A 115 -2.03 -8.71 -21.99
N ASN A 116 -3.29 -9.08 -22.07
CA ASN A 116 -3.81 -9.99 -23.11
C ASN A 116 -4.16 -9.32 -24.45
N GLY A 117 -3.32 -8.40 -24.94
CA GLY A 117 -3.36 -7.96 -26.34
C GLY A 117 -4.59 -7.14 -26.75
N VAL A 118 -5.31 -6.56 -25.82
CA VAL A 118 -6.36 -5.57 -26.15
C VAL A 118 -5.67 -4.31 -26.65
N SER A 119 -5.69 -4.14 -27.98
CA SER A 119 -5.18 -2.95 -28.66
C SER A 119 -5.96 -1.74 -28.16
N THR A 120 -5.28 -0.85 -27.45
CA THR A 120 -5.79 0.51 -27.21
C THR A 120 -5.84 1.20 -28.58
N GLY A 121 -7.04 1.32 -29.14
CA GLY A 121 -7.26 2.10 -30.38
C GLY A 121 -6.65 3.49 -30.22
N GLY A 122 -5.80 3.89 -31.14
CA GLY A 122 -5.19 5.22 -31.14
C GLY A 122 -6.28 6.28 -31.13
N ASP A 123 -5.99 7.32 -30.35
CA ASP A 123 -6.71 8.56 -30.06
C ASP A 123 -7.44 8.57 -28.71
N GLY A 124 -6.63 8.62 -27.62
CA GLY A 124 -7.07 9.25 -26.35
C GLY A 124 -8.21 8.59 -25.56
N GLY A 125 -8.78 7.48 -26.04
CA GLY A 125 -9.83 6.74 -25.35
C GLY A 125 -9.26 5.48 -24.71
N THR A 126 -9.47 5.29 -23.40
CA THR A 126 -9.23 4.04 -22.68
C THR A 126 -10.30 3.01 -23.05
N ALA A 127 -10.34 2.57 -24.32
CA ALA A 127 -11.23 1.49 -24.73
C ALA A 127 -10.59 0.16 -24.28
N THR A 128 -10.93 -0.28 -23.10
CA THR A 128 -10.83 -1.70 -22.73
C THR A 128 -11.99 -2.43 -23.40
N ASP A 129 -11.79 -3.69 -23.81
CA ASP A 129 -12.92 -4.50 -24.26
C ASP A 129 -14.01 -4.47 -23.18
N ALA A 130 -15.24 -4.15 -23.61
CA ALA A 130 -16.38 -4.13 -22.72
C ALA A 130 -16.50 -5.51 -22.03
N GLY A 131 -16.30 -5.57 -20.72
CA GLY A 131 -16.47 -6.80 -19.97
C GLY A 131 -15.36 -7.17 -18.99
N THR A 132 -14.35 -6.31 -18.76
CA THR A 132 -13.26 -6.62 -17.82
C THR A 132 -13.50 -6.08 -16.42
N VAL A 133 -13.03 -6.83 -15.40
CA VAL A 133 -12.96 -6.38 -14.01
C VAL A 133 -11.65 -5.64 -13.79
N TRP A 134 -11.73 -4.39 -13.33
CA TRP A 134 -10.55 -3.58 -13.05
C TRP A 134 -10.06 -3.80 -11.61
N VAL A 135 -8.77 -3.62 -11.39
CA VAL A 135 -8.22 -3.53 -10.03
C VAL A 135 -7.88 -2.07 -9.74
N ILE A 136 -8.51 -1.50 -8.69
CA ILE A 136 -8.20 -0.15 -8.21
C ILE A 136 -7.30 -0.27 -6.99
N GLN A 137 -6.09 0.28 -7.07
CA GLN A 137 -5.11 0.25 -5.99
C GLN A 137 -5.12 1.54 -5.19
N VAL A 138 -5.15 1.41 -3.86
CA VAL A 138 -5.21 2.52 -2.90
C VAL A 138 -4.03 2.38 -1.93
N HIS A 139 -3.07 3.28 -2.03
CA HIS A 139 -1.86 3.25 -1.21
C HIS A 139 -2.09 3.70 0.24
N GLY A 140 -1.14 3.36 1.12
CA GLY A 140 -1.14 3.78 2.51
C GLY A 140 -0.62 5.20 2.74
N LEU A 141 -0.65 5.63 4.00
CA LEU A 141 -0.19 6.94 4.44
C LEU A 141 1.27 7.21 4.00
N GLY A 142 1.48 8.25 3.21
CA GLY A 142 2.80 8.69 2.76
C GLY A 142 3.50 7.81 1.72
N ALA A 143 2.87 6.72 1.27
CA ALA A 143 3.50 5.77 0.35
C ALA A 143 3.42 6.20 -1.13
N GLY A 144 2.31 6.80 -1.56
CA GLY A 144 2.05 7.13 -2.95
C GLY A 144 1.87 5.92 -3.87
N ARG A 145 1.63 6.17 -5.16
CA ARG A 145 1.35 5.14 -6.18
C ARG A 145 2.45 4.09 -6.33
N ALA A 146 3.70 4.40 -6.00
CA ALA A 146 4.80 3.42 -6.09
C ALA A 146 4.60 2.17 -5.21
N ALA A 147 3.72 2.21 -4.22
CA ALA A 147 3.36 1.03 -3.43
C ALA A 147 2.66 -0.04 -4.26
N GLY A 148 1.87 0.34 -5.27
CA GLY A 148 1.15 -0.56 -6.16
C GLY A 148 2.01 -1.29 -7.18
N LEU A 149 3.23 -0.80 -7.45
CA LEU A 149 4.14 -1.40 -8.43
C LEU A 149 4.45 -2.89 -8.16
N ARG A 150 4.37 -3.31 -6.91
CA ARG A 150 4.64 -4.70 -6.48
C ARG A 150 3.66 -5.71 -7.08
N THR A 151 2.41 -5.33 -7.24
CA THR A 151 1.34 -6.21 -7.73
C THR A 151 0.98 -5.98 -9.20
N MET A 152 1.34 -4.84 -9.78
CA MET A 152 0.99 -4.47 -11.15
C MET A 152 1.40 -5.51 -12.22
N PRO A 153 2.61 -6.11 -12.20
CA PRO A 153 2.97 -7.13 -13.21
C PRO A 153 2.02 -8.33 -13.19
N LEU A 154 1.73 -8.85 -12.00
CA LEU A 154 0.82 -9.99 -11.85
C LEU A 154 -0.60 -9.64 -12.35
N LEU A 155 -1.12 -8.48 -11.95
CA LEU A 155 -2.46 -8.04 -12.34
C LEU A 155 -2.58 -7.85 -13.85
N HIS A 156 -1.57 -7.23 -14.46
CA HIS A 156 -1.43 -7.10 -15.91
C HIS A 156 -1.44 -8.47 -16.61
N ASP A 157 -0.61 -9.41 -16.15
CA ASP A 157 -0.49 -10.74 -16.73
C ASP A 157 -1.78 -11.58 -16.57
N LEU A 158 -2.53 -11.35 -15.49
CA LEU A 158 -3.86 -11.95 -15.26
C LEU A 158 -4.95 -11.31 -16.14
N GLY A 159 -4.65 -10.23 -16.87
CA GLY A 159 -5.59 -9.57 -17.77
C GLY A 159 -6.47 -8.53 -17.11
N HIS A 160 -6.14 -8.06 -15.90
CA HIS A 160 -6.86 -6.99 -15.23
C HIS A 160 -6.28 -5.62 -15.58
N PRO A 161 -7.10 -4.67 -16.06
CA PRO A 161 -6.72 -3.26 -16.07
C PRO A 161 -6.47 -2.78 -14.64
N VAL A 162 -5.38 -2.04 -14.43
CA VAL A 162 -5.03 -1.51 -13.10
C VAL A 162 -5.17 0.00 -13.10
N LEU A 163 -5.92 0.54 -12.14
CA LEU A 163 -5.99 1.96 -11.85
C LEU A 163 -5.37 2.21 -10.47
N ASP A 164 -4.14 2.75 -10.45
CA ASP A 164 -3.45 3.09 -9.22
C ASP A 164 -3.64 4.57 -8.91
N ILE A 165 -4.42 4.86 -7.89
CA ILE A 165 -4.94 6.20 -7.64
C ILE A 165 -4.08 6.99 -6.65
N THR A 166 -4.14 8.32 -6.78
CA THR A 166 -3.91 9.24 -5.68
C THR A 166 -5.24 9.61 -5.04
N TYR A 167 -5.20 10.14 -3.83
CA TYR A 167 -6.34 10.75 -3.18
C TYR A 167 -5.97 12.17 -2.69
N ARG A 168 -6.96 12.92 -2.19
CA ARG A 168 -6.77 14.31 -1.72
C ARG A 168 -5.58 14.46 -0.80
N ASN A 169 -4.93 15.60 -0.89
CA ASN A 169 -3.73 15.97 -0.12
C ASN A 169 -2.45 15.18 -0.44
N ASP A 170 -2.48 14.24 -1.40
CA ASP A 170 -1.26 13.61 -1.92
C ASP A 170 -0.41 14.60 -2.72
N PRO A 171 0.90 14.35 -2.85
CA PRO A 171 1.74 15.13 -3.77
C PRO A 171 1.20 15.08 -5.20
N GLY A 172 0.90 16.25 -5.76
CA GLY A 172 0.36 16.37 -7.11
C GLY A 172 -1.17 16.21 -7.23
N ALA A 173 -1.86 15.81 -6.17
CA ALA A 173 -3.31 15.76 -6.12
C ALA A 173 -3.92 17.08 -5.59
N PRO A 174 -5.21 17.34 -5.90
CA PRO A 174 -5.97 18.44 -5.29
C PRO A 174 -5.95 18.40 -3.77
N ARG A 175 -6.02 19.59 -3.14
CA ARG A 175 -5.97 19.75 -1.68
C ARG A 175 -7.24 20.38 -1.16
N ASP A 176 -7.69 19.92 0.02
CA ASP A 176 -8.88 20.43 0.70
C ASP A 176 -8.63 21.67 1.57
N GLY A 177 -7.39 22.17 1.58
CA GLY A 177 -6.98 23.33 2.39
C GLY A 177 -6.42 22.96 3.78
N SER A 178 -6.72 21.79 4.33
CA SER A 178 -6.15 21.32 5.59
C SER A 178 -4.70 20.86 5.45
N ASN A 179 -4.34 20.40 4.25
CA ASN A 179 -3.06 19.72 3.94
C ASN A 179 -2.76 18.51 4.84
N THR A 180 -3.78 17.91 5.42
CA THR A 180 -3.71 16.78 6.35
C THR A 180 -4.40 15.57 5.74
N ARG A 181 -4.00 14.36 6.11
CA ARG A 181 -4.75 13.14 5.81
C ARG A 181 -5.85 12.97 6.85
N HIS A 182 -7.05 12.61 6.39
CA HIS A 182 -8.24 12.41 7.23
C HIS A 182 -8.54 10.91 7.48
N PHE A 183 -7.52 10.05 7.33
CA PHE A 183 -7.58 8.64 7.70
C PHE A 183 -8.76 7.86 7.09
N GLY A 184 -9.17 8.22 5.88
CA GLY A 184 -10.31 7.62 5.18
C GLY A 184 -11.61 8.40 5.31
N ASP A 185 -11.74 9.29 6.29
CA ASP A 185 -12.99 10.04 6.56
C ASP A 185 -13.46 10.88 5.35
N THR A 186 -12.53 11.40 4.58
CA THR A 186 -12.83 12.17 3.37
C THR A 186 -12.29 11.54 2.10
N GLU A 187 -11.17 10.80 2.16
CA GLU A 187 -10.48 10.17 1.02
C GLU A 187 -11.35 9.11 0.32
N TRP A 188 -12.31 8.49 1.01
CA TRP A 188 -13.22 7.54 0.40
C TRP A 188 -14.02 8.13 -0.77
N ARG A 189 -14.26 9.45 -0.80
CA ARG A 189 -14.94 10.13 -1.91
C ARG A 189 -14.09 10.13 -3.17
N ASP A 190 -12.77 10.15 -3.03
CA ASP A 190 -11.85 10.08 -4.17
C ASP A 190 -11.81 8.65 -4.73
N LEU A 191 -11.88 7.63 -3.86
CA LEU A 191 -12.07 6.24 -4.29
C LEU A 191 -13.42 6.03 -4.98
N ASP A 192 -14.50 6.61 -4.46
CA ASP A 192 -15.82 6.56 -5.10
C ASP A 192 -15.79 7.17 -6.52
N ALA A 193 -15.09 8.29 -6.68
CA ALA A 193 -14.87 8.90 -7.99
C ALA A 193 -14.06 8.01 -8.93
N ALA A 194 -13.04 7.31 -8.42
CA ALA A 194 -12.24 6.37 -9.19
C ALA A 194 -13.05 5.13 -9.64
N VAL A 195 -13.92 4.61 -8.77
CA VAL A 195 -14.83 3.50 -9.12
C VAL A 195 -15.81 3.93 -10.22
N ARG A 196 -16.40 5.14 -10.11
CA ARG A 196 -17.27 5.68 -11.18
C ARG A 196 -16.50 5.84 -12.49
N TYR A 197 -15.29 6.39 -12.46
CA TYR A 197 -14.44 6.53 -13.64
C TYR A 197 -14.15 5.18 -14.29
N ALA A 198 -13.80 4.14 -13.53
CA ALA A 198 -13.57 2.81 -14.07
C ALA A 198 -14.83 2.26 -14.78
N ARG A 199 -16.02 2.44 -14.19
CA ARG A 199 -17.30 2.06 -14.80
C ARG A 199 -17.59 2.84 -16.10
N ASP A 200 -17.36 4.14 -16.09
CA ASP A 200 -17.54 5.01 -17.26
C ASP A 200 -16.57 4.61 -18.41
N CYS A 201 -15.41 4.07 -18.07
CA CYS A 201 -14.43 3.49 -19.00
C CYS A 201 -14.73 2.03 -19.38
N GLY A 202 -15.88 1.46 -18.97
CA GLY A 202 -16.36 0.15 -19.41
C GLY A 202 -16.04 -1.01 -18.46
N ALA A 203 -15.56 -0.76 -17.23
CA ALA A 203 -15.40 -1.81 -16.25
C ALA A 203 -16.77 -2.44 -15.89
N THR A 204 -16.84 -3.78 -15.91
CA THR A 204 -18.04 -4.54 -15.49
C THR A 204 -18.07 -4.80 -13.99
N GLY A 205 -16.98 -4.55 -13.32
CA GLY A 205 -16.80 -4.63 -11.89
C GLY A 205 -15.42 -4.14 -11.50
N VAL A 206 -15.19 -3.98 -10.21
CA VAL A 206 -13.90 -3.61 -9.68
C VAL A 206 -13.50 -4.53 -8.51
N VAL A 207 -12.20 -4.78 -8.38
CA VAL A 207 -11.59 -5.29 -7.16
C VAL A 207 -10.84 -4.12 -6.53
N LEU A 208 -11.05 -3.89 -5.24
CA LEU A 208 -10.36 -2.83 -4.50
C LEU A 208 -9.17 -3.43 -3.76
N LEU A 209 -7.95 -2.91 -3.99
CA LEU A 209 -6.74 -3.35 -3.31
C LEU A 209 -6.20 -2.20 -2.46
N GLY A 210 -6.29 -2.32 -1.14
CA GLY A 210 -5.88 -1.29 -0.20
C GLY A 210 -4.72 -1.72 0.70
N HIS A 211 -3.69 -0.84 0.80
CA HIS A 211 -2.56 -1.03 1.70
C HIS A 211 -2.68 -0.10 2.90
N SER A 212 -2.56 -0.62 4.13
CA SER A 212 -2.53 0.19 5.35
C SER A 212 -3.73 1.15 5.45
N MET A 213 -3.51 2.47 5.49
CA MET A 213 -4.57 3.49 5.44
C MET A 213 -5.45 3.35 4.19
N GLY A 214 -4.90 2.92 3.06
CA GLY A 214 -5.68 2.61 1.85
C GLY A 214 -6.71 1.52 2.08
N GLY A 215 -6.41 0.53 2.93
CA GLY A 215 -7.40 -0.46 3.39
C GLY A 215 -8.52 0.17 4.24
N GLY A 216 -8.20 1.12 5.12
CA GLY A 216 -9.18 1.91 5.85
C GLY A 216 -10.06 2.76 4.93
N ILE A 217 -9.47 3.37 3.87
CA ILE A 217 -10.22 4.12 2.84
C ILE A 217 -11.20 3.19 2.11
N VAL A 218 -10.76 1.97 1.73
CA VAL A 218 -11.62 0.97 1.08
C VAL A 218 -12.80 0.59 1.97
N GLU A 219 -12.55 0.29 3.23
CA GLU A 219 -13.61 -0.06 4.18
C GLU A 219 -14.58 1.10 4.42
N THR A 220 -14.08 2.32 4.55
CA THR A 220 -14.92 3.52 4.69
C THR A 220 -15.77 3.76 3.45
N TYR A 221 -15.22 3.55 2.26
CA TYR A 221 -15.98 3.61 1.00
C TYR A 221 -17.11 2.60 0.99
N LEU A 222 -16.86 1.33 1.32
CA LEU A 222 -17.88 0.28 1.34
C LEU A 222 -19.04 0.57 2.29
N GLN A 223 -18.77 1.32 3.34
CA GLN A 223 -19.78 1.68 4.36
C GLN A 223 -20.55 2.96 4.04
N ARG A 224 -19.95 3.92 3.32
CA ARG A 224 -20.51 5.25 3.13
C ARG A 224 -20.97 5.56 1.72
N ALA A 225 -20.44 4.86 0.71
CA ALA A 225 -20.85 5.09 -0.67
C ALA A 225 -22.31 4.67 -0.88
N ALA A 226 -23.01 5.45 -1.72
CA ALA A 226 -24.41 5.19 -2.03
C ALA A 226 -24.59 3.94 -2.93
N ASP A 227 -23.58 3.56 -3.70
CA ASP A 227 -23.59 2.41 -4.59
C ASP A 227 -22.22 1.72 -4.60
N THR A 228 -22.16 0.53 -4.02
CA THR A 228 -20.98 -0.35 -4.01
C THR A 228 -21.15 -1.59 -4.88
N SER A 229 -22.23 -1.67 -5.68
CA SER A 229 -22.60 -2.86 -6.46
C SER A 229 -21.56 -3.25 -7.54
N ALA A 230 -20.69 -2.31 -7.92
CA ALA A 230 -19.58 -2.59 -8.83
C ALA A 230 -18.44 -3.38 -8.15
N VAL A 231 -18.34 -3.38 -6.82
CA VAL A 231 -17.23 -4.04 -6.09
C VAL A 231 -17.49 -5.54 -6.03
N ARG A 232 -16.63 -6.30 -6.69
CA ARG A 232 -16.70 -7.76 -6.74
C ARG A 232 -15.99 -8.40 -5.55
N ALA A 233 -14.85 -7.84 -5.15
CA ALA A 233 -14.02 -8.36 -4.07
C ALA A 233 -13.09 -7.28 -3.53
N VAL A 234 -12.49 -7.56 -2.39
CA VAL A 234 -11.54 -6.66 -1.69
C VAL A 234 -10.26 -7.41 -1.37
N VAL A 235 -9.12 -6.76 -1.59
CA VAL A 235 -7.80 -7.23 -1.16
C VAL A 235 -7.21 -6.20 -0.22
N LEU A 236 -6.80 -6.64 0.96
CA LEU A 236 -6.24 -5.76 2.00
C LEU A 236 -4.83 -6.25 2.38
N ASP A 237 -3.89 -5.34 2.50
CA ASP A 237 -2.54 -5.63 2.98
C ASP A 237 -2.22 -4.75 4.20
N SER A 238 -2.10 -5.39 5.38
CA SER A 238 -1.89 -4.71 6.67
C SER A 238 -2.86 -3.53 6.91
N PRO A 239 -4.19 -3.72 6.70
CA PRO A 239 -5.15 -2.62 6.68
C PRO A 239 -5.31 -1.94 8.03
N ALA A 240 -5.38 -0.62 8.04
CA ALA A 240 -5.71 0.16 9.24
C ALA A 240 -7.23 0.10 9.52
N LEU A 241 -7.70 -1.05 10.03
CA LEU A 241 -9.12 -1.29 10.35
C LEU A 241 -9.58 -0.57 11.61
N GLU A 242 -8.67 -0.26 12.52
CA GLU A 242 -8.89 0.44 13.78
C GLU A 242 -7.70 1.36 14.05
N TYR A 243 -7.87 2.67 13.82
CA TYR A 243 -6.76 3.63 13.93
C TYR A 243 -6.28 3.83 15.37
N ARG A 244 -7.15 3.73 16.37
CA ARG A 244 -6.74 3.85 17.78
C ARG A 244 -5.78 2.72 18.18
N ALA A 245 -6.01 1.49 17.69
CA ALA A 245 -5.11 0.37 17.91
C ALA A 245 -3.77 0.57 17.20
N ALA A 246 -3.78 1.05 15.96
CA ALA A 246 -2.56 1.35 15.21
C ALA A 246 -1.71 2.43 15.91
N LEU A 247 -2.32 3.55 16.31
CA LEU A 247 -1.63 4.61 17.05
C LEU A 247 -1.10 4.12 18.41
N GLY A 248 -1.88 3.28 19.11
CA GLY A 248 -1.45 2.64 20.35
C GLY A 248 -0.23 1.73 20.16
N THR A 249 -0.18 0.98 19.08
CA THR A 249 0.96 0.10 18.75
C THR A 249 2.22 0.92 18.46
N ILE A 250 2.12 1.98 17.65
CA ILE A 250 3.23 2.89 17.37
C ILE A 250 3.75 3.53 18.69
N ALA A 251 2.84 4.05 19.51
CA ALA A 251 3.20 4.67 20.78
C ALA A 251 3.89 3.69 21.74
N ALA A 252 3.40 2.44 21.81
CA ALA A 252 4.02 1.40 22.63
C ALA A 252 5.45 1.06 22.14
N GLY A 253 5.65 1.00 20.81
CA GLY A 253 6.99 0.82 20.24
C GLY A 253 7.97 1.96 20.56
N LEU A 254 7.46 3.17 20.84
CA LEU A 254 8.23 4.32 21.29
C LEU A 254 8.37 4.40 22.83
N GLY A 255 7.82 3.42 23.57
CA GLY A 255 7.83 3.39 25.02
C GLY A 255 6.87 4.36 25.70
N VAL A 256 5.86 4.87 24.96
CA VAL A 256 4.85 5.81 25.50
C VAL A 256 3.83 5.03 26.32
N PRO A 257 3.57 5.44 27.60
CA PRO A 257 2.55 4.79 28.43
C PRO A 257 1.12 4.90 27.84
N GLY A 258 0.31 3.84 27.96
CA GLY A 258 -1.03 3.74 27.40
C GLY A 258 -1.95 4.96 27.60
N PRO A 259 -2.06 5.55 28.81
CA PRO A 259 -2.88 6.75 29.01
C PRO A 259 -2.40 7.97 28.20
N VAL A 260 -1.08 8.11 28.00
CA VAL A 260 -0.48 9.18 27.19
C VAL A 260 -0.73 8.90 25.71
N ALA A 261 -0.55 7.66 25.27
CA ALA A 261 -0.85 7.23 23.90
C ALA A 261 -2.33 7.48 23.50
N ALA A 262 -3.27 7.24 24.42
CA ALA A 262 -4.69 7.54 24.21
C ALA A 262 -4.94 9.06 24.03
N LEU A 263 -4.25 9.90 24.79
CA LEU A 263 -4.33 11.35 24.65
C LEU A 263 -3.73 11.81 23.31
N GLU A 264 -2.57 11.26 22.93
CA GLU A 264 -1.93 11.54 21.64
C GLU A 264 -2.82 11.14 20.47
N ALA A 265 -3.46 9.96 20.52
CA ALA A 265 -4.44 9.56 19.51
C ALA A 265 -5.60 10.54 19.38
N GLY A 266 -6.13 11.05 20.51
CA GLY A 266 -7.14 12.09 20.51
C GLY A 266 -6.65 13.40 19.88
N MET A 267 -5.39 13.80 20.15
CA MET A 267 -4.79 14.99 19.55
C MET A 267 -4.54 14.83 18.04
N VAL A 268 -4.17 13.64 17.59
CA VAL A 268 -4.02 13.32 16.15
C VAL A 268 -5.38 13.45 15.46
N GLY A 269 -6.43 12.87 16.03
CA GLY A 269 -7.80 12.98 15.52
C GLY A 269 -8.27 14.45 15.44
N LEU A 270 -8.07 15.22 16.52
CA LEU A 270 -8.43 16.64 16.54
C LEU A 270 -7.65 17.46 15.48
N ARG A 271 -6.35 17.17 15.29
CA ARG A 271 -5.53 17.85 14.28
C ARG A 271 -5.95 17.48 12.85
N ALA A 272 -6.37 16.25 12.66
CA ALA A 272 -6.83 15.73 11.37
C ALA A 272 -8.30 16.03 11.10
N ASP A 273 -9.01 16.61 12.06
CA ASP A 273 -10.47 16.81 12.03
C ASP A 273 -11.21 15.50 11.77
N VAL A 274 -10.85 14.44 12.51
CA VAL A 274 -11.39 13.09 12.36
C VAL A 274 -11.78 12.53 13.72
N ASP A 275 -13.00 12.03 13.83
CA ASP A 275 -13.37 11.10 14.90
C ASP A 275 -13.00 9.68 14.46
N PHE A 276 -12.03 9.05 15.14
CA PHE A 276 -11.61 7.70 14.81
C PHE A 276 -12.71 6.65 15.02
N ASP A 277 -13.77 6.94 15.77
CA ASP A 277 -14.91 6.05 15.91
C ASP A 277 -15.79 6.03 14.63
N ASP A 278 -15.74 7.09 13.83
CA ASP A 278 -16.44 7.18 12.54
C ASP A 278 -15.73 6.45 11.41
N VAL A 279 -14.44 6.18 11.56
CA VAL A 279 -13.60 5.43 10.58
C VAL A 279 -13.10 4.10 11.15
N ASP A 280 -13.70 3.61 12.24
CA ASP A 280 -13.46 2.27 12.78
C ASP A 280 -14.20 1.23 11.94
N ALA A 281 -13.45 0.59 11.02
CA ALA A 281 -13.98 -0.41 10.11
C ALA A 281 -14.48 -1.66 10.84
N LEU A 282 -13.82 -2.07 11.93
CA LEU A 282 -14.25 -3.24 12.71
C LEU A 282 -15.58 -2.98 13.41
N ALA A 283 -15.73 -1.83 14.07
CA ALA A 283 -16.98 -1.46 14.71
C ALA A 283 -18.11 -1.30 13.69
N ALA A 284 -17.83 -0.72 12.53
CA ALA A 284 -18.81 -0.54 11.48
C ALA A 284 -19.25 -1.88 10.87
N ASN A 285 -18.32 -2.79 10.54
CA ASN A 285 -18.66 -4.14 10.07
C ASN A 285 -19.48 -4.91 11.11
N ARG A 286 -19.21 -4.77 12.41
CA ARG A 286 -20.04 -5.39 13.46
C ARG A 286 -21.46 -4.83 13.49
N ARG A 287 -21.64 -3.54 13.22
CA ARG A 287 -22.98 -2.91 13.16
C ARG A 287 -23.76 -3.34 11.92
N SER A 288 -23.10 -3.51 10.77
CA SER A 288 -23.75 -3.91 9.50
C SER A 288 -23.97 -5.41 9.35
N GLY A 289 -23.34 -6.26 10.18
CA GLY A 289 -23.42 -7.72 10.08
C GLY A 289 -22.29 -8.35 9.27
N GLY A 290 -21.23 -7.61 9.00
CA GLY A 290 -20.01 -8.07 8.34
C GLY A 290 -19.83 -7.53 6.93
N PRO A 291 -18.69 -7.86 6.29
CA PRO A 291 -18.42 -7.43 4.91
C PRO A 291 -19.37 -8.13 3.92
N GLU A 292 -19.91 -7.38 2.98
CA GLU A 292 -20.75 -7.94 1.90
C GLU A 292 -19.89 -8.68 0.87
N GLN A 293 -18.75 -8.10 0.51
CA GLN A 293 -17.82 -8.62 -0.48
C GLN A 293 -16.89 -9.66 0.14
N PRO A 294 -16.41 -10.65 -0.63
CA PRO A 294 -15.31 -11.50 -0.22
C PRO A 294 -14.02 -10.67 -0.06
N VAL A 295 -13.26 -10.96 0.99
CA VAL A 295 -12.03 -10.25 1.36
C VAL A 295 -10.85 -11.22 1.42
N LEU A 296 -9.78 -10.92 0.67
CA LEU A 296 -8.46 -11.50 0.86
C LEU A 296 -7.62 -10.52 1.67
N LEU A 297 -7.09 -10.97 2.81
CA LEU A 297 -6.36 -10.12 3.72
C LEU A 297 -4.97 -10.69 3.97
N PHE A 298 -3.92 -9.92 3.66
CA PHE A 298 -2.54 -10.24 4.01
C PHE A 298 -2.12 -9.45 5.24
N HIS A 299 -1.42 -10.09 6.19
CA HIS A 299 -0.87 -9.37 7.34
C HIS A 299 0.33 -10.10 7.91
N GLY A 300 1.39 -9.34 8.20
CA GLY A 300 2.60 -9.84 8.85
C GLY A 300 2.49 -9.89 10.37
N THR A 301 2.99 -10.96 11.01
CA THR A 301 2.97 -11.07 12.47
C THR A 301 3.96 -10.13 13.16
N GLY A 302 4.96 -9.61 12.42
CA GLY A 302 5.94 -8.62 12.88
C GLY A 302 5.52 -7.16 12.65
N ASP A 303 4.26 -6.88 12.32
CA ASP A 303 3.79 -5.52 12.07
C ASP A 303 3.78 -4.67 13.36
N THR A 304 4.66 -3.67 13.38
CA THR A 304 4.82 -2.73 14.50
C THR A 304 4.05 -1.42 14.32
N VAL A 305 3.26 -1.30 13.25
CA VAL A 305 2.44 -0.12 12.92
C VAL A 305 0.97 -0.42 13.14
N VAL A 306 0.45 -1.43 12.45
CA VAL A 306 -0.93 -1.91 12.61
C VAL A 306 -0.89 -3.28 13.29
N PRO A 307 -1.53 -3.47 14.45
CA PRO A 307 -1.43 -4.75 15.16
C PRO A 307 -2.08 -5.87 14.34
N TYR A 308 -1.36 -6.97 14.13
CA TYR A 308 -1.88 -8.18 13.47
C TYR A 308 -3.21 -8.67 14.06
N ALA A 309 -3.40 -8.45 15.38
CA ALA A 309 -4.60 -8.87 16.09
C ALA A 309 -5.91 -8.27 15.52
N THR A 310 -5.86 -7.07 14.90
CA THR A 310 -7.05 -6.46 14.27
C THR A 310 -7.50 -7.27 13.06
N SER A 311 -6.57 -7.66 12.19
CA SER A 311 -6.85 -8.50 11.02
C SER A 311 -7.24 -9.92 11.41
N ALA A 312 -6.57 -10.52 12.40
CA ALA A 312 -6.94 -11.83 12.93
C ALA A 312 -8.34 -11.82 13.56
N GLY A 313 -8.70 -10.73 14.25
CA GLY A 313 -10.05 -10.51 14.77
C GLY A 313 -11.08 -10.41 13.65
N PHE A 314 -10.80 -9.63 12.62
CA PHE A 314 -11.68 -9.46 11.47
C PHE A 314 -11.95 -10.79 10.76
N ALA A 315 -10.93 -11.57 10.47
CA ALA A 315 -11.07 -12.89 9.85
C ALA A 315 -11.81 -13.90 10.74
N ARG A 316 -11.57 -13.86 12.06
CA ARG A 316 -12.27 -14.74 13.02
C ARG A 316 -13.75 -14.41 13.12
N ASP A 317 -14.10 -13.10 13.08
CA ASP A 317 -15.49 -12.64 13.22
C ASP A 317 -16.31 -12.98 11.95
N TRP A 318 -15.67 -13.05 10.76
CA TRP A 318 -16.32 -13.39 9.47
C TRP A 318 -15.54 -14.41 8.62
N PRO A 319 -15.40 -15.66 9.08
CA PRO A 319 -14.55 -16.66 8.42
C PRO A 319 -15.03 -17.07 7.01
N ASP A 320 -16.33 -16.93 6.73
CA ASP A 320 -16.90 -17.25 5.42
C ASP A 320 -16.67 -16.14 4.37
N LYS A 321 -16.26 -14.96 4.80
CA LYS A 321 -16.05 -13.79 3.94
C LYS A 321 -14.60 -13.32 3.89
N VAL A 322 -13.87 -13.45 4.99
CA VAL A 322 -12.52 -12.93 5.15
C VAL A 322 -11.51 -14.06 5.21
N ARG A 323 -10.70 -14.17 4.18
CA ARG A 323 -9.57 -15.10 4.13
C ARG A 323 -8.31 -14.37 4.55
N LEU A 324 -7.76 -14.70 5.72
CA LEU A 324 -6.50 -14.15 6.21
C LEU A 324 -5.32 -15.02 5.76
N VAL A 325 -4.34 -14.39 5.11
CA VAL A 325 -3.03 -14.94 4.81
C VAL A 325 -2.03 -14.33 5.79
N THR A 326 -1.59 -15.13 6.75
CA THR A 326 -0.60 -14.73 7.75
C THR A 326 0.81 -14.90 7.20
N VAL A 327 1.64 -13.85 7.27
CA VAL A 327 3.05 -13.90 6.86
C VAL A 327 3.92 -13.75 8.10
N GLU A 328 4.58 -14.83 8.50
CA GLU A 328 5.34 -14.88 9.75
C GLU A 328 6.52 -13.90 9.73
N GLY A 329 6.64 -13.07 10.76
CA GLY A 329 7.70 -12.10 10.94
C GLY A 329 7.68 -10.90 9.98
N ALA A 330 6.81 -10.87 8.96
CA ALA A 330 6.74 -9.73 8.05
C ALA A 330 6.28 -8.48 8.80
N GLY A 331 6.94 -7.36 8.50
CA GLY A 331 6.59 -6.04 9.01
C GLY A 331 5.41 -5.42 8.26
N HIS A 332 5.12 -4.16 8.58
CA HIS A 332 3.99 -3.41 8.04
C HIS A 332 4.00 -3.36 6.50
N THR A 333 2.91 -3.80 5.86
CA THR A 333 2.76 -3.96 4.39
C THR A 333 3.90 -4.73 3.72
N GLY A 334 4.61 -5.55 4.47
CA GLY A 334 5.76 -6.34 4.03
C GLY A 334 5.43 -7.74 3.54
N ALA A 335 4.16 -8.12 3.46
CA ALA A 335 3.75 -9.47 3.06
C ALA A 335 4.24 -9.85 1.66
N TRP A 336 4.08 -8.97 0.68
CA TRP A 336 4.62 -9.17 -0.67
C TRP A 336 6.15 -9.21 -0.67
N ASN A 337 6.79 -8.33 0.09
CA ASN A 337 8.25 -8.23 0.14
C ASN A 337 8.90 -9.49 0.66
N ALA A 338 8.27 -10.15 1.62
CA ALA A 338 8.74 -11.38 2.24
C ALA A 338 8.80 -12.54 1.24
N ASP A 339 7.74 -12.72 0.48
CA ASP A 339 7.62 -13.78 -0.54
C ASP A 339 6.67 -13.33 -1.66
N PRO A 340 7.19 -12.67 -2.72
CA PRO A 340 6.38 -12.21 -3.84
C PRO A 340 5.64 -13.33 -4.57
N GLU A 341 6.23 -14.54 -4.63
CA GLU A 341 5.63 -15.70 -5.31
C GLU A 341 4.44 -16.25 -4.52
N ALA A 342 4.59 -16.46 -3.22
CA ALA A 342 3.49 -16.91 -2.37
C ALA A 342 2.36 -15.88 -2.32
N TYR A 343 2.68 -14.60 -2.18
CA TYR A 343 1.69 -13.51 -2.24
C TYR A 343 0.95 -13.51 -3.58
N GLY A 344 1.68 -13.59 -4.68
CA GLY A 344 1.12 -13.62 -6.03
C GLY A 344 0.21 -14.81 -6.27
N LYS A 345 0.57 -16.00 -5.77
CA LYS A 345 -0.24 -17.22 -5.87
C LYS A 345 -1.59 -17.07 -5.15
N GLU A 346 -1.58 -16.53 -3.93
CA GLU A 346 -2.80 -16.30 -3.15
C GLU A 346 -3.70 -15.24 -3.83
N LEU A 347 -3.10 -14.15 -4.31
CA LEU A 347 -3.82 -13.10 -5.03
C LEU A 347 -4.43 -13.62 -6.33
N ALA A 348 -3.67 -14.36 -7.15
CA ALA A 348 -4.15 -14.94 -8.41
C ALA A 348 -5.29 -15.94 -8.17
N ALA A 349 -5.17 -16.80 -7.16
CA ALA A 349 -6.21 -17.77 -6.82
C ALA A 349 -7.51 -17.10 -6.37
N PHE A 350 -7.40 -15.97 -5.66
CA PHE A 350 -8.55 -15.19 -5.23
C PHE A 350 -9.21 -14.46 -6.41
N LEU A 351 -8.42 -13.79 -7.26
CA LEU A 351 -8.93 -13.09 -8.44
C LEU A 351 -9.61 -14.04 -9.44
N ALA A 352 -9.12 -15.28 -9.59
CA ALA A 352 -9.76 -16.28 -10.44
C ALA A 352 -11.19 -16.65 -10.01
N GLN A 353 -11.58 -16.33 -8.79
CA GLN A 353 -12.92 -16.61 -8.26
C GLN A 353 -13.84 -15.40 -8.34
N TYR A 354 -13.29 -14.19 -8.23
CA TYR A 354 -14.06 -12.97 -8.00
C TYR A 354 -13.68 -11.81 -8.94
N GLY A 355 -12.57 -11.91 -9.65
CA GLY A 355 -12.04 -10.89 -10.56
C GLY A 355 -12.57 -10.94 -11.99
#